data_16ed9da3ef532a8e217a23c237856345
#
_entry.id   16ed9da3ef532a8e217a23c237856345
#
_cell.length_a   1.000
_cell.length_b   1.000
_cell.length_c   1.000
_cell.angle_alpha   90.00
_cell.angle_beta   90.00
_cell.angle_gamma   90.00
#
_symmetry.space_group_name_H-M   'P 1'
#
loop_
_entity.id
_entity.type
_entity.pdbx_description
1 polymer ?
#
loop_
_entity_poly.entity_id
_entity_poly.type
_entity_poly.pdbx_seq_one_letter_code
_entity_poly.pdbx_strand_id
1 'polypeptide(L)'
;MSTAAVKSPKSKSNGHSKVENEVQKFMSKVSAKDPNQPEFLQAVMEVAEAVIPFTMENQKYATAKILERIAEPERVIQFRVPWVDDKGRFQVNRGFRIQMNSAIGPYKGGLRFHPSVNLSILKFLAFEQVFKNSLTTLPMGGGKGGSDFDPKGKSDNEVMKFTQSFMSELFRHIGNDTDVPAGDIGVGGREIGFMFGQYKRLRNEFTGILTGKGIQYGGSLIRPEATGYGCVYFVQEMLHNTQLKKQLNSEENALRLLILKDTFMILTESMPRNLLSS
;
A
#
# COMPACT_ATOMS: atom_id res chain seq x y z
N MET A 1 27.63 -52.57 35.01
CA MET A 1 26.45 -52.18 34.17
C MET A 1 26.25 -50.71 34.36
N SER A 2 26.66 -49.92 33.34
CA SER A 2 26.60 -48.46 33.36
C SER A 2 25.35 -48.03 32.59
N THR A 3 24.43 -47.37 33.24
CA THR A 3 23.22 -46.80 32.62
C THR A 3 23.56 -45.41 32.05
N ALA A 4 23.66 -45.33 30.73
CA ALA A 4 23.80 -44.05 30.03
C ALA A 4 22.47 -43.28 30.06
N ALA A 5 22.47 -42.10 30.67
CA ALA A 5 21.35 -41.19 30.68
C ALA A 5 21.21 -40.54 29.31
N VAL A 6 20.07 -40.75 28.64
CA VAL A 6 19.68 -40.10 27.41
C VAL A 6 19.34 -38.65 27.73
N LYS A 7 20.11 -37.69 27.19
CA LYS A 7 19.80 -36.24 27.26
C LYS A 7 18.67 -35.92 26.30
N SER A 8 17.54 -35.46 26.83
CA SER A 8 16.42 -34.93 26.07
C SER A 8 16.81 -33.61 25.33
N PRO A 9 16.28 -33.32 24.12
CA PRO A 9 16.59 -32.11 23.38
C PRO A 9 15.83 -30.94 23.99
N LYS A 10 16.51 -30.13 24.82
CA LYS A 10 16.04 -28.80 25.25
C LYS A 10 16.63 -27.78 24.29
N SER A 11 15.85 -27.18 23.34
CA SER A 11 16.21 -25.85 22.80
C SER A 11 15.17 -25.17 21.89
N LYS A 12 14.07 -25.79 21.50
CA LYS A 12 13.11 -25.12 20.60
C LYS A 12 12.08 -24.21 21.30
N SER A 13 11.71 -24.45 22.55
CA SER A 13 10.71 -23.66 23.29
C SER A 13 11.22 -22.29 23.78
N ASN A 14 12.49 -22.15 24.13
CA ASN A 14 13.06 -20.90 24.64
C ASN A 14 13.27 -19.83 23.55
N GLY A 15 13.47 -20.22 22.29
CA GLY A 15 13.65 -19.29 21.18
C GLY A 15 12.34 -18.62 20.76
N HIS A 16 11.24 -19.37 20.73
CA HIS A 16 9.92 -18.87 20.34
C HIS A 16 9.42 -17.82 21.33
N SER A 17 9.47 -18.10 22.62
CA SER A 17 9.10 -17.17 23.70
C SER A 17 9.93 -15.87 23.68
N LYS A 18 11.20 -15.92 23.28
CA LYS A 18 12.05 -14.73 23.19
C LYS A 18 11.65 -13.81 22.02
N VAL A 19 11.32 -14.37 20.86
CA VAL A 19 10.82 -13.61 19.70
C VAL A 19 9.49 -12.96 20.03
N GLU A 20 8.54 -13.71 20.59
CA GLU A 20 7.23 -13.18 20.99
C GLU A 20 7.36 -12.00 21.96
N ASN A 21 8.26 -12.09 22.95
CA ASN A 21 8.52 -11.01 23.88
C ASN A 21 9.06 -9.75 23.20
N GLU A 22 9.98 -9.87 22.22
CA GLU A 22 10.49 -8.71 21.50
C GLU A 22 9.42 -8.11 20.58
N VAL A 23 8.56 -8.92 19.93
CA VAL A 23 7.41 -8.44 19.16
C VAL A 23 6.46 -7.66 20.06
N GLN A 24 6.07 -8.21 21.21
CA GLN A 24 5.17 -7.51 22.15
C GLN A 24 5.78 -6.21 22.69
N LYS A 25 7.06 -6.20 22.99
CA LYS A 25 7.77 -5.01 23.43
C LYS A 25 7.82 -3.91 22.34
N PHE A 26 8.04 -4.30 21.08
CA PHE A 26 7.98 -3.40 19.94
C PHE A 26 6.57 -2.85 19.75
N MET A 27 5.56 -3.72 19.69
CA MET A 27 4.17 -3.34 19.50
C MET A 27 3.60 -2.45 20.61
N SER A 28 4.02 -2.68 21.87
CA SER A 28 3.63 -1.80 22.98
C SER A 28 4.07 -0.36 22.75
N LYS A 29 5.26 -0.14 22.15
CA LYS A 29 5.75 1.20 21.83
C LYS A 29 4.98 1.83 20.67
N VAL A 30 4.65 1.04 19.63
CA VAL A 30 3.88 1.54 18.49
C VAL A 30 2.45 1.87 18.91
N SER A 31 1.79 0.98 19.65
CA SER A 31 0.42 1.19 20.15
C SER A 31 0.30 2.40 21.06
N ALA A 32 1.33 2.68 21.87
CA ALA A 32 1.33 3.86 22.75
C ALA A 32 1.34 5.19 21.95
N LYS A 33 1.93 5.20 20.76
CA LYS A 33 1.95 6.36 19.87
C LYS A 33 0.67 6.48 19.02
N ASP A 34 0.10 5.37 18.62
CA ASP A 34 -1.02 5.26 17.68
C ASP A 34 -2.22 4.49 18.26
N PRO A 35 -2.77 4.88 19.43
CA PRO A 35 -3.72 4.05 20.18
C PRO A 35 -5.06 3.79 19.46
N ASN A 36 -5.44 4.62 18.49
CA ASN A 36 -6.72 4.54 17.78
C ASN A 36 -6.55 4.24 16.29
N GLN A 37 -5.55 3.42 15.93
CA GLN A 37 -5.24 3.09 14.53
C GLN A 37 -5.16 1.56 14.33
N PRO A 38 -6.32 0.84 14.44
CA PRO A 38 -6.32 -0.62 14.47
C PRO A 38 -5.78 -1.25 13.19
N GLU A 39 -6.11 -0.73 12.00
CA GLU A 39 -5.65 -1.27 10.73
C GLU A 39 -4.13 -1.10 10.57
N PHE A 40 -3.61 0.05 11.01
CA PHE A 40 -2.17 0.29 11.00
C PHE A 40 -1.43 -0.62 11.99
N LEU A 41 -1.95 -0.77 13.20
CA LEU A 41 -1.35 -1.63 14.23
C LEU A 41 -1.34 -3.10 13.81
N GLN A 42 -2.39 -3.57 13.13
CA GLN A 42 -2.43 -4.94 12.59
C GLN A 42 -1.33 -5.14 11.54
N ALA A 43 -1.21 -4.24 10.56
CA ALA A 43 -0.18 -4.36 9.52
C ALA A 43 1.24 -4.32 10.09
N VAL A 44 1.48 -3.45 11.08
CA VAL A 44 2.77 -3.40 11.78
C VAL A 44 3.07 -4.69 12.53
N MET A 45 2.06 -5.30 13.18
CA MET A 45 2.21 -6.57 13.89
C MET A 45 2.63 -7.69 12.93
N GLU A 46 1.93 -7.87 11.81
CA GLU A 46 2.21 -8.90 10.80
C GLU A 46 3.65 -8.81 10.27
N VAL A 47 4.11 -7.59 10.00
CA VAL A 47 5.49 -7.36 9.55
C VAL A 47 6.49 -7.58 10.70
N ALA A 48 6.16 -7.16 11.92
CA ALA A 48 7.03 -7.32 13.08
C ALA A 48 7.31 -8.79 13.38
N GLU A 49 6.29 -9.66 13.32
CA GLU A 49 6.43 -11.09 13.50
C GLU A 49 7.39 -11.73 12.49
N ALA A 50 7.39 -11.24 11.26
CA ALA A 50 8.29 -11.73 10.20
C ALA A 50 9.70 -11.15 10.29
N VAL A 51 9.85 -9.88 10.67
CA VAL A 51 11.12 -9.13 10.58
C VAL A 51 11.95 -9.18 11.87
N ILE A 52 11.31 -9.21 13.04
CA ILE A 52 12.04 -9.21 14.33
C ILE A 52 12.99 -10.41 14.47
N PRO A 53 12.63 -11.66 14.11
CA PRO A 53 13.59 -12.76 14.15
C PRO A 53 14.87 -12.45 13.37
N PHE A 54 14.73 -11.92 12.16
CA PHE A 54 15.85 -11.54 11.32
C PHE A 54 16.72 -10.41 11.95
N THR A 55 16.09 -9.41 12.57
CA THR A 55 16.85 -8.33 13.24
C THR A 55 17.56 -8.80 14.52
N MET A 56 17.01 -9.79 15.21
CA MET A 56 17.68 -10.40 16.37
C MET A 56 18.95 -11.18 15.99
N GLU A 57 18.95 -11.80 14.81
CA GLU A 57 20.13 -12.48 14.26
C GLU A 57 21.13 -11.46 13.64
N ASN A 58 20.67 -10.32 13.21
CA ASN A 58 21.45 -9.30 12.52
C ASN A 58 21.46 -7.98 13.32
N GLN A 59 22.24 -7.96 14.39
CA GLN A 59 22.27 -6.89 15.40
C GLN A 59 22.44 -5.47 14.83
N LYS A 60 23.08 -5.32 13.67
CA LYS A 60 23.25 -4.01 13.01
C LYS A 60 21.91 -3.32 12.70
N TYR A 61 20.88 -4.10 12.33
CA TYR A 61 19.55 -3.54 12.03
C TYR A 61 18.79 -3.18 13.31
N ALA A 62 18.90 -4.01 14.36
CA ALA A 62 18.31 -3.71 15.66
C ALA A 62 18.94 -2.45 16.29
N THR A 63 20.27 -2.32 16.24
CA THR A 63 21.00 -1.14 16.74
C THR A 63 20.62 0.14 15.98
N ALA A 64 20.44 0.05 14.66
CA ALA A 64 20.00 1.17 13.82
C ALA A 64 18.49 1.46 13.94
N LYS A 65 17.72 0.67 14.73
CA LYS A 65 16.27 0.80 14.93
C LYS A 65 15.50 0.86 13.61
N ILE A 66 15.87 -0.02 12.66
CA ILE A 66 15.32 0.03 11.30
C ILE A 66 13.82 -0.16 11.31
N LEU A 67 13.28 -1.13 12.07
CA LEU A 67 11.85 -1.41 12.11
C LEU A 67 11.07 -0.24 12.73
N GLU A 68 11.57 0.35 13.83
CA GLU A 68 10.96 1.53 14.44
C GLU A 68 10.93 2.74 13.48
N ARG A 69 11.97 2.91 12.67
CA ARG A 69 12.03 3.99 11.68
C ARG A 69 11.10 3.76 10.50
N ILE A 70 10.91 2.51 10.07
CA ILE A 70 9.98 2.17 8.98
C ILE A 70 8.52 2.29 9.46
N ALA A 71 8.24 1.97 10.72
CA ALA A 71 6.90 2.08 11.28
C ALA A 71 6.46 3.53 11.57
N GLU A 72 7.40 4.48 11.64
CA GLU A 72 7.09 5.90 11.85
C GLU A 72 7.08 6.65 10.52
N PRO A 73 5.95 7.27 10.09
CA PRO A 73 5.93 8.10 8.88
C PRO A 73 6.91 9.27 8.97
N GLU A 74 7.61 9.57 7.89
CA GLU A 74 8.43 10.78 7.82
C GLU A 74 7.58 12.05 7.88
N ARG A 75 6.38 12.02 7.25
CA ARG A 75 5.39 13.11 7.33
C ARG A 75 3.97 12.59 7.18
N VAL A 76 3.08 13.19 7.93
CA VAL A 76 1.61 13.04 7.79
C VAL A 76 1.04 14.41 7.45
N ILE A 77 0.45 14.53 6.28
CA ILE A 77 -0.17 15.75 5.79
C ILE A 77 -1.68 15.52 5.77
N GLN A 78 -2.43 16.31 6.53
CA GLN A 78 -3.88 16.30 6.55
C GLN A 78 -4.38 17.70 6.23
N PHE A 79 -5.38 17.80 5.36
CA PHE A 79 -5.94 19.07 4.94
C PHE A 79 -7.45 18.96 4.68
N ARG A 80 -8.12 20.10 4.70
CA ARG A 80 -9.52 20.26 4.38
C ARG A 80 -9.70 20.43 2.88
N VAL A 81 -10.72 19.77 2.31
CA VAL A 81 -11.07 19.86 0.90
C VAL A 81 -12.51 20.37 0.76
N PRO A 82 -12.73 21.69 0.70
CA PRO A 82 -14.05 22.27 0.42
C PRO A 82 -14.32 22.27 -1.08
N TRP A 83 -15.55 21.89 -1.48
CA TRP A 83 -15.97 21.92 -2.89
C TRP A 83 -17.48 22.14 -2.98
N VAL A 84 -17.99 22.43 -4.19
CA VAL A 84 -19.40 22.73 -4.41
C VAL A 84 -19.99 21.66 -5.33
N ASP A 85 -21.09 21.03 -4.90
CA ASP A 85 -21.83 20.04 -5.70
C ASP A 85 -22.63 20.68 -6.84
N ASP A 86 -23.23 19.86 -7.70
CA ASP A 86 -24.00 20.33 -8.83
C ASP A 86 -25.32 21.06 -8.44
N LYS A 87 -25.72 20.93 -7.18
CA LYS A 87 -26.87 21.66 -6.59
C LYS A 87 -26.45 22.98 -5.94
N GLY A 88 -25.19 23.38 -6.08
CA GLY A 88 -24.63 24.61 -5.51
C GLY A 88 -24.39 24.54 -3.99
N ARG A 89 -24.40 23.37 -3.37
CA ARG A 89 -24.18 23.19 -1.93
C ARG A 89 -22.70 22.99 -1.64
N PHE A 90 -22.23 23.61 -0.57
CA PHE A 90 -20.87 23.41 -0.08
C PHE A 90 -20.74 22.03 0.57
N GLN A 91 -19.69 21.33 0.19
CA GLN A 91 -19.27 20.04 0.73
C GLN A 91 -17.87 20.18 1.33
N VAL A 92 -17.55 19.39 2.35
CA VAL A 92 -16.24 19.40 3.00
C VAL A 92 -15.78 17.97 3.25
N ASN A 93 -14.64 17.63 2.67
CA ASN A 93 -13.97 16.36 2.88
C ASN A 93 -12.59 16.56 3.53
N ARG A 94 -11.99 15.46 4.00
CA ARG A 94 -10.61 15.42 4.46
C ARG A 94 -9.72 14.87 3.37
N GLY A 95 -8.59 15.53 3.13
CA GLY A 95 -7.51 15.05 2.31
C GLY A 95 -6.32 14.62 3.15
N PHE A 96 -5.60 13.60 2.68
CA PHE A 96 -4.42 13.05 3.36
C PHE A 96 -3.31 12.73 2.36
N ARG A 97 -2.06 12.89 2.80
CA ARG A 97 -0.88 12.28 2.20
C ARG A 97 0.06 11.81 3.30
N ILE A 98 0.37 10.52 3.28
CA ILE A 98 1.33 9.89 4.18
C ILE A 98 2.60 9.66 3.39
N GLN A 99 3.65 10.39 3.72
CA GLN A 99 5.01 10.21 3.22
C GLN A 99 5.71 9.30 4.22
N MET A 100 5.71 8.00 3.92
CA MET A 100 6.08 6.98 4.89
C MET A 100 7.58 6.83 5.00
N ASN A 101 8.27 6.63 3.88
CA ASN A 101 9.71 6.40 3.87
C ASN A 101 10.31 6.76 2.52
N SER A 102 11.39 7.52 2.51
CA SER A 102 12.12 7.97 1.32
C SER A 102 13.55 7.41 1.22
N ALA A 103 13.92 6.44 2.06
CA ALA A 103 15.30 5.96 2.15
C ALA A 103 15.85 5.39 0.83
N ILE A 104 14.98 4.84 -0.03
CA ILE A 104 15.39 4.25 -1.32
C ILE A 104 14.89 5.02 -2.55
N GLY A 105 14.29 6.18 -2.36
CA GLY A 105 13.82 7.03 -3.45
C GLY A 105 12.61 7.88 -3.10
N PRO A 106 12.08 8.67 -4.04
CA PRO A 106 10.89 9.48 -3.86
C PRO A 106 9.71 8.67 -3.32
N TYR A 107 8.86 9.29 -2.50
CA TYR A 107 7.65 8.63 -2.03
C TYR A 107 6.78 8.23 -3.23
N LYS A 108 6.29 7.00 -3.23
CA LYS A 108 5.47 6.46 -4.33
C LYS A 108 4.33 5.65 -3.77
N GLY A 109 3.11 5.93 -4.24
CA GLY A 109 1.92 5.17 -3.90
C GLY A 109 0.63 5.88 -4.24
N GLY A 110 -0.48 5.14 -4.25
CA GLY A 110 -1.78 5.59 -4.76
C GLY A 110 -2.47 6.64 -3.89
N LEU A 111 -3.48 7.26 -4.50
CA LEU A 111 -4.51 8.05 -3.83
C LEU A 111 -5.81 7.25 -3.85
N ARG A 112 -6.46 7.10 -2.69
CA ARG A 112 -7.74 6.41 -2.55
C ARG A 112 -8.85 7.41 -2.26
N PHE A 113 -9.93 7.39 -3.05
CA PHE A 113 -11.14 8.15 -2.76
C PHE A 113 -12.26 7.17 -2.40
N HIS A 114 -12.57 7.10 -1.12
CA HIS A 114 -13.58 6.19 -0.60
C HIS A 114 -14.06 6.67 0.78
N PRO A 115 -15.35 6.53 1.13
CA PRO A 115 -15.90 6.99 2.42
C PRO A 115 -15.22 6.42 3.66
N SER A 116 -14.63 5.23 3.55
CA SER A 116 -13.91 4.59 4.67
C SER A 116 -12.52 5.18 4.94
N VAL A 117 -12.01 6.06 4.07
CA VAL A 117 -10.66 6.61 4.21
C VAL A 117 -10.52 7.40 5.50
N ASN A 118 -9.55 6.98 6.31
CA ASN A 118 -9.12 7.65 7.53
C ASN A 118 -7.60 7.54 7.69
N LEU A 119 -7.05 8.12 8.74
CA LEU A 119 -5.60 8.14 8.96
C LEU A 119 -5.03 6.73 9.18
N SER A 120 -5.71 5.87 9.95
CA SER A 120 -5.28 4.50 10.22
C SER A 120 -5.14 3.69 8.93
N ILE A 121 -6.18 3.71 8.08
CA ILE A 121 -6.19 3.02 6.77
C ILE A 121 -5.06 3.54 5.88
N LEU A 122 -4.83 4.84 5.81
CA LEU A 122 -3.78 5.37 4.95
C LEU A 122 -2.37 5.12 5.51
N LYS A 123 -2.20 5.09 6.82
CA LYS A 123 -0.92 4.71 7.44
C LYS A 123 -0.60 3.24 7.17
N PHE A 124 -1.55 2.31 7.34
CA PHE A 124 -1.26 0.91 7.02
C PHE A 124 -0.91 0.72 5.55
N LEU A 125 -1.68 1.33 4.65
CA LEU A 125 -1.41 1.24 3.21
C LEU A 125 -0.06 1.87 2.83
N ALA A 126 0.35 2.95 3.48
CA ALA A 126 1.64 3.58 3.25
C ALA A 126 2.80 2.72 3.78
N PHE A 127 2.61 2.09 4.93
CA PHE A 127 3.56 1.18 5.54
C PHE A 127 3.80 -0.06 4.65
N GLU A 128 2.74 -0.73 4.21
CA GLU A 128 2.85 -1.85 3.28
C GLU A 128 3.46 -1.45 1.93
N GLN A 129 3.17 -0.22 1.46
CA GLN A 129 3.73 0.29 0.22
C GLN A 129 5.26 0.41 0.25
N VAL A 130 5.87 0.66 1.42
CA VAL A 130 7.33 0.67 1.58
C VAL A 130 7.92 -0.69 1.19
N PHE A 131 7.37 -1.77 1.73
CA PHE A 131 7.83 -3.14 1.45
C PHE A 131 7.54 -3.54 0.00
N LYS A 132 6.32 -3.26 -0.47
CA LYS A 132 5.95 -3.52 -1.86
C LYS A 132 6.92 -2.87 -2.85
N ASN A 133 7.25 -1.61 -2.66
CA ASN A 133 8.15 -0.87 -3.55
C ASN A 133 9.59 -1.38 -3.44
N SER A 134 10.07 -1.70 -2.25
CA SER A 134 11.42 -2.24 -2.06
C SER A 134 11.66 -3.56 -2.80
N LEU A 135 10.62 -4.39 -2.93
CA LEU A 135 10.69 -5.68 -3.65
C LEU A 135 10.75 -5.52 -5.17
N THR A 136 10.49 -4.34 -5.72
CA THR A 136 10.60 -4.07 -7.16
C THR A 136 12.05 -3.85 -7.61
N THR A 137 12.98 -3.68 -6.68
CA THR A 137 14.38 -3.26 -6.93
C THR A 137 14.55 -1.85 -7.53
N LEU A 138 13.46 -1.13 -7.76
CA LEU A 138 13.48 0.24 -8.28
C LEU A 138 13.68 1.27 -7.15
N PRO A 139 14.28 2.43 -7.44
CA PRO A 139 14.52 3.48 -6.44
C PRO A 139 13.22 4.25 -6.13
N MET A 140 12.32 3.61 -5.41
CA MET A 140 11.03 4.17 -5.00
C MET A 140 10.81 3.97 -3.51
N GLY A 141 10.58 5.06 -2.81
CA GLY A 141 10.10 5.07 -1.43
C GLY A 141 8.62 4.67 -1.32
N GLY A 142 8.05 4.76 -0.13
CA GLY A 142 6.65 4.44 0.13
C GLY A 142 5.83 5.65 0.58
N GLY A 143 4.64 5.79 0.01
CA GLY A 143 3.67 6.78 0.41
C GLY A 143 2.25 6.38 0.02
N LYS A 144 1.26 6.98 0.67
CA LYS A 144 -0.16 6.76 0.38
C LYS A 144 -0.94 8.03 0.68
N GLY A 145 -2.03 8.23 -0.03
CA GLY A 145 -2.91 9.36 0.24
C GLY A 145 -4.34 9.05 -0.14
N GLY A 146 -5.20 10.05 0.01
CA GLY A 146 -6.59 9.90 -0.36
C GLY A 146 -7.52 10.85 0.39
N SER A 147 -8.79 10.56 0.29
CA SER A 147 -9.87 11.33 0.90
C SER A 147 -11.07 10.44 1.21
N ASP A 148 -11.86 10.84 2.19
CA ASP A 148 -13.18 10.29 2.50
C ASP A 148 -14.26 10.67 1.47
N PHE A 149 -13.87 11.27 0.36
CA PHE A 149 -14.74 11.56 -0.78
C PHE A 149 -15.15 10.27 -1.51
N ASP A 150 -16.44 10.14 -1.81
CA ASP A 150 -16.95 9.04 -2.63
C ASP A 150 -17.20 9.53 -4.07
N PRO A 151 -16.39 9.11 -5.07
CA PRO A 151 -16.59 9.50 -6.46
C PRO A 151 -17.75 8.75 -7.12
N LYS A 152 -18.26 7.68 -6.49
CA LYS A 152 -19.34 6.85 -7.05
C LYS A 152 -20.63 7.65 -7.17
N GLY A 153 -21.19 7.69 -8.36
CA GLY A 153 -22.42 8.43 -8.64
C GLY A 153 -22.26 9.95 -8.71
N LYS A 154 -21.04 10.48 -8.67
CA LYS A 154 -20.76 11.90 -8.88
C LYS A 154 -20.61 12.23 -10.36
N SER A 155 -21.05 13.42 -10.76
CA SER A 155 -20.81 13.94 -12.10
C SER A 155 -19.33 14.24 -12.33
N ASP A 156 -18.91 14.33 -13.59
CA ASP A 156 -17.56 14.75 -13.93
C ASP A 156 -17.23 16.15 -13.41
N ASN A 157 -18.22 17.05 -13.38
CA ASN A 157 -18.07 18.39 -12.84
C ASN A 157 -17.84 18.37 -11.32
N GLU A 158 -18.57 17.54 -10.57
CA GLU A 158 -18.37 17.37 -9.12
C GLU A 158 -16.99 16.79 -8.82
N VAL A 159 -16.60 15.72 -9.54
CA VAL A 159 -15.27 15.11 -9.40
C VAL A 159 -14.16 16.09 -9.76
N MET A 160 -14.32 16.86 -10.83
CA MET A 160 -13.36 17.90 -11.23
C MET A 160 -13.22 18.97 -10.14
N LYS A 161 -14.32 19.51 -9.61
CA LYS A 161 -14.28 20.52 -8.54
C LYS A 161 -13.61 19.99 -7.28
N PHE A 162 -13.96 18.75 -6.87
CA PHE A 162 -13.33 18.11 -5.73
C PHE A 162 -11.83 17.92 -5.95
N THR A 163 -11.41 17.34 -7.07
CA THR A 163 -9.99 17.06 -7.36
C THR A 163 -9.16 18.33 -7.50
N GLN A 164 -9.74 19.41 -8.04
CA GLN A 164 -9.07 20.71 -8.10
C GLN A 164 -8.84 21.28 -6.70
N SER A 165 -9.84 21.22 -5.81
CA SER A 165 -9.70 21.63 -4.41
C SER A 165 -8.67 20.77 -3.67
N PHE A 166 -8.73 19.44 -3.83
CA PHE A 166 -7.77 18.50 -3.26
C PHE A 166 -6.33 18.80 -3.69
N MET A 167 -6.11 19.06 -4.98
CA MET A 167 -4.79 19.38 -5.53
C MET A 167 -4.29 20.76 -5.10
N SER A 168 -5.16 21.71 -4.83
CA SER A 168 -4.77 23.05 -4.34
C SER A 168 -4.04 23.03 -3.00
N GLU A 169 -4.24 21.95 -2.22
CA GLU A 169 -3.45 21.69 -1.01
C GLU A 169 -2.29 20.73 -1.28
N LEU A 170 -2.56 19.61 -1.97
CA LEU A 170 -1.58 18.53 -2.14
C LEU A 170 -0.36 18.97 -2.97
N PHE A 171 -0.50 19.86 -3.97
CA PHE A 171 0.58 20.20 -4.90
C PHE A 171 1.85 20.72 -4.23
N ARG A 172 1.74 21.30 -3.04
CA ARG A 172 2.87 21.82 -2.25
C ARG A 172 3.81 20.72 -1.73
N HIS A 173 3.31 19.50 -1.67
CA HIS A 173 3.95 18.37 -0.98
C HIS A 173 4.40 17.27 -1.93
N ILE A 174 4.07 17.38 -3.22
CA ILE A 174 4.36 16.39 -4.25
C ILE A 174 5.23 16.98 -5.36
N GLY A 175 5.92 16.13 -6.07
CA GLY A 175 6.81 16.53 -7.18
C GLY A 175 7.44 15.31 -7.82
N ASN A 176 7.97 15.48 -9.03
CA ASN A 176 8.57 14.41 -9.82
C ASN A 176 9.69 13.67 -9.07
N ASP A 177 10.49 14.41 -8.31
CA ASP A 177 11.66 13.88 -7.58
C ASP A 177 11.45 13.80 -6.06
N THR A 178 10.24 14.11 -5.58
CA THR A 178 9.90 14.15 -4.15
C THR A 178 8.86 13.10 -3.79
N ASP A 179 7.71 13.16 -4.43
CA ASP A 179 6.56 12.31 -4.12
C ASP A 179 5.66 12.19 -5.34
N VAL A 180 5.50 10.99 -5.87
CA VAL A 180 4.74 10.72 -7.10
C VAL A 180 3.51 9.86 -6.79
N PRO A 181 2.33 10.47 -6.62
CA PRO A 181 1.09 9.74 -6.42
C PRO A 181 0.66 8.94 -7.66
N ALA A 182 -0.26 7.99 -7.44
CA ALA A 182 -0.86 7.15 -8.48
C ALA A 182 -2.36 6.95 -8.22
N GLY A 183 -3.04 6.21 -9.09
CA GLY A 183 -4.40 5.74 -8.84
C GLY A 183 -4.47 4.62 -7.79
N ASP A 184 -5.65 4.48 -7.19
CA ASP A 184 -6.06 3.42 -6.28
C ASP A 184 -7.61 3.35 -6.30
N ILE A 185 -8.25 2.70 -5.34
CA ILE A 185 -9.73 2.64 -5.27
C ILE A 185 -10.34 4.05 -5.39
N GLY A 186 -11.29 4.21 -6.31
CA GLY A 186 -11.98 5.48 -6.58
C GLY A 186 -11.14 6.54 -7.31
N VAL A 187 -9.92 6.20 -7.75
CA VAL A 187 -9.03 7.11 -8.50
C VAL A 187 -8.52 6.42 -9.75
N GLY A 188 -9.22 6.63 -10.84
CA GLY A 188 -8.86 6.14 -12.17
C GLY A 188 -8.26 7.23 -13.07
N GLY A 189 -8.25 6.96 -14.38
CA GLY A 189 -7.70 7.87 -15.38
C GLY A 189 -8.38 9.26 -15.41
N ARG A 190 -9.70 9.30 -15.11
CA ARG A 190 -10.48 10.54 -15.01
C ARG A 190 -9.96 11.43 -13.88
N GLU A 191 -9.91 10.90 -12.66
CA GLU A 191 -9.47 11.62 -11.48
C GLU A 191 -8.01 12.07 -11.62
N ILE A 192 -7.15 11.18 -12.12
CA ILE A 192 -5.74 11.47 -12.40
C ILE A 192 -5.62 12.60 -13.44
N GLY A 193 -6.44 12.58 -14.48
CA GLY A 193 -6.45 13.64 -15.50
C GLY A 193 -6.80 15.01 -14.93
N PHE A 194 -7.86 15.09 -14.11
CA PHE A 194 -8.25 16.34 -13.45
C PHE A 194 -7.18 16.85 -12.47
N MET A 195 -6.59 15.94 -11.68
CA MET A 195 -5.51 16.28 -10.74
C MET A 195 -4.25 16.75 -11.48
N PHE A 196 -3.88 16.10 -12.58
CA PHE A 196 -2.73 16.50 -13.37
C PHE A 196 -2.94 17.90 -14.00
N GLY A 197 -4.13 18.14 -14.56
CA GLY A 197 -4.47 19.44 -15.11
C GLY A 197 -4.38 20.57 -14.07
N GLN A 198 -4.85 20.32 -12.85
CA GLN A 198 -4.75 21.30 -11.76
C GLN A 198 -3.30 21.49 -11.29
N TYR A 199 -2.52 20.41 -11.14
CA TYR A 199 -1.11 20.50 -10.79
C TYR A 199 -0.33 21.34 -11.81
N LYS A 200 -0.52 21.04 -13.11
CA LYS A 200 0.08 21.81 -14.21
C LYS A 200 -0.22 23.32 -14.11
N ARG A 201 -1.46 23.68 -13.79
CA ARG A 201 -1.86 25.09 -13.64
C ARG A 201 -1.19 25.76 -12.44
N LEU A 202 -1.09 25.05 -11.30
CA LEU A 202 -0.53 25.60 -10.05
C LEU A 202 0.99 25.72 -10.10
N ARG A 203 1.66 24.74 -10.72
CA ARG A 203 3.13 24.70 -10.81
C ARG A 203 3.69 25.34 -12.09
N ASN A 204 2.84 25.51 -13.10
CA ASN A 204 3.26 25.87 -14.47
C ASN A 204 4.30 24.91 -15.06
N GLU A 205 4.16 23.60 -14.77
CA GLU A 205 5.09 22.54 -15.16
C GLU A 205 4.33 21.39 -15.82
N PHE A 206 4.92 20.82 -16.89
CA PHE A 206 4.47 19.57 -17.50
C PHE A 206 5.49 18.48 -17.20
N THR A 207 5.37 17.84 -16.04
CA THR A 207 6.37 16.90 -15.49
C THR A 207 5.82 15.48 -15.33
N GLY A 208 6.69 14.55 -14.89
CA GLY A 208 6.37 13.15 -14.61
C GLY A 208 5.51 12.91 -13.37
N ILE A 209 4.92 13.94 -12.79
CA ILE A 209 4.04 13.82 -11.63
C ILE A 209 2.78 13.00 -11.94
N LEU A 210 2.27 12.22 -11.00
CA LEU A 210 1.10 11.36 -11.12
C LEU A 210 1.27 10.25 -12.16
N THR A 211 1.24 8.99 -11.73
CA THR A 211 1.19 7.84 -12.65
C THR A 211 -0.26 7.38 -12.86
N GLY A 212 -0.52 6.73 -14.02
CA GLY A 212 -1.87 6.39 -14.45
C GLY A 212 -2.53 7.46 -15.31
N LYS A 213 -1.74 8.40 -15.85
CA LYS A 213 -2.18 9.42 -16.79
C LYS A 213 -2.52 8.81 -18.16
N GLY A 214 -3.40 9.47 -18.91
CA GLY A 214 -3.56 9.21 -20.34
C GLY A 214 -2.28 9.49 -21.12
N ILE A 215 -2.11 8.83 -22.26
CA ILE A 215 -0.94 8.98 -23.14
C ILE A 215 -0.74 10.45 -23.55
N GLN A 216 -1.84 11.17 -23.75
CA GLN A 216 -1.85 12.57 -24.20
C GLN A 216 -1.12 13.53 -23.25
N TYR A 217 -0.95 13.16 -21.98
CA TYR A 217 -0.22 13.94 -20.99
C TYR A 217 0.89 13.18 -20.28
N GLY A 218 1.58 12.30 -21.05
CA GLY A 218 2.80 11.63 -20.60
C GLY A 218 2.57 10.34 -19.83
N GLY A 219 1.43 9.67 -20.04
CA GLY A 219 1.14 8.35 -19.51
C GLY A 219 1.81 7.22 -20.29
N SER A 220 1.68 5.99 -19.79
CA SER A 220 2.20 4.76 -20.40
C SER A 220 1.09 3.88 -20.95
N LEU A 221 1.41 3.08 -21.97
CA LEU A 221 0.56 2.01 -22.48
C LEU A 221 0.44 0.85 -21.44
N ILE A 222 -0.61 0.04 -21.57
CA ILE A 222 -0.87 -1.22 -20.82
C ILE A 222 -0.96 -0.99 -19.30
N ARG A 223 -1.04 0.25 -18.82
CA ARG A 223 -1.11 0.55 -17.39
C ARG A 223 -2.39 0.03 -16.71
N PRO A 224 -3.60 0.13 -17.32
CA PRO A 224 -4.82 -0.41 -16.73
C PRO A 224 -4.75 -1.92 -16.48
N GLU A 225 -4.20 -2.67 -17.43
CA GLU A 225 -4.12 -4.13 -17.43
C GLU A 225 -2.96 -4.68 -16.60
N ALA A 226 -1.92 -3.89 -16.35
CA ALA A 226 -0.67 -4.34 -15.74
C ALA A 226 -0.85 -5.04 -14.39
N THR A 227 -1.78 -4.58 -13.56
CA THR A 227 -2.05 -5.18 -12.24
C THR A 227 -2.66 -6.58 -12.39
N GLY A 228 -3.60 -6.75 -13.32
CA GLY A 228 -4.21 -8.05 -13.62
C GLY A 228 -3.18 -9.04 -14.17
N TYR A 229 -2.38 -8.65 -15.15
CA TYR A 229 -1.29 -9.48 -15.68
C TYR A 229 -0.30 -9.90 -14.59
N GLY A 230 0.14 -8.96 -13.75
CA GLY A 230 1.06 -9.25 -12.65
C GLY A 230 0.49 -10.27 -11.66
N CYS A 231 -0.79 -10.18 -11.35
CA CYS A 231 -1.47 -11.15 -10.49
C CYS A 231 -1.50 -12.55 -11.14
N VAL A 232 -1.83 -12.65 -12.43
CA VAL A 232 -1.85 -13.93 -13.15
C VAL A 232 -0.45 -14.56 -13.21
N TYR A 233 0.58 -13.79 -13.56
CA TYR A 233 1.96 -14.28 -13.59
C TYR A 233 2.42 -14.78 -12.22
N PHE A 234 2.09 -14.05 -11.16
CA PHE A 234 2.42 -14.48 -9.80
C PHE A 234 1.75 -15.81 -9.44
N VAL A 235 0.48 -16.00 -9.78
CA VAL A 235 -0.24 -17.27 -9.58
C VAL A 235 0.40 -18.41 -10.40
N GLN A 236 0.78 -18.15 -11.65
CA GLN A 236 1.47 -19.15 -12.48
C GLN A 236 2.78 -19.61 -11.85
N GLU A 237 3.61 -18.67 -11.38
CA GLU A 237 4.86 -19.00 -10.67
C GLU A 237 4.63 -19.77 -9.37
N MET A 238 3.60 -19.40 -8.59
CA MET A 238 3.20 -20.18 -7.41
C MET A 238 2.83 -21.61 -7.76
N LEU A 239 2.11 -21.85 -8.85
CA LEU A 239 1.70 -23.18 -9.30
C LEU A 239 2.86 -24.00 -9.87
N HIS A 240 3.86 -23.35 -10.47
CA HIS A 240 5.08 -24.03 -10.96
C HIS A 240 6.02 -24.42 -9.83
N ASN A 241 5.98 -23.75 -8.69
CA ASN A 241 6.85 -24.06 -7.57
C ASN A 241 6.44 -25.36 -6.86
N THR A 242 7.28 -26.41 -6.98
CA THR A 242 7.01 -27.76 -6.48
C THR A 242 6.88 -27.84 -4.95
N GLN A 243 7.47 -26.93 -4.20
CA GLN A 243 7.33 -26.86 -2.73
C GLN A 243 5.95 -26.31 -2.35
N LEU A 244 5.45 -25.32 -3.07
CA LEU A 244 4.11 -24.76 -2.90
C LEU A 244 3.02 -25.76 -3.28
N LYS A 245 3.22 -26.58 -4.34
CA LYS A 245 2.28 -27.67 -4.69
C LYS A 245 2.08 -28.66 -3.55
N LYS A 246 3.10 -29.00 -2.78
CA LYS A 246 3.00 -29.88 -1.60
C LYS A 246 2.24 -29.24 -0.43
N GLN A 247 2.36 -27.92 -0.26
CA GLN A 247 1.62 -27.17 0.77
C GLN A 247 0.16 -26.93 0.38
N LEU A 248 -0.13 -26.75 -0.91
CA LEU A 248 -1.47 -26.50 -1.45
C LEU A 248 -2.37 -27.77 -1.41
N ASN A 249 -1.81 -28.96 -1.23
CA ASN A 249 -2.54 -30.21 -1.08
C ASN A 249 -3.05 -30.49 0.34
N SER A 250 -2.83 -29.60 1.32
CA SER A 250 -3.44 -29.67 2.64
C SER A 250 -4.76 -28.89 2.68
N GLU A 251 -5.75 -29.36 3.45
CA GLU A 251 -7.12 -28.80 3.51
C GLU A 251 -7.16 -27.29 3.84
N GLU A 252 -6.21 -26.79 4.62
CA GLU A 252 -6.09 -25.38 4.98
C GLU A 252 -5.73 -24.49 3.78
N ASN A 253 -5.13 -25.04 2.76
CA ASN A 253 -4.74 -24.35 1.54
C ASN A 253 -5.81 -24.42 0.43
N ALA A 254 -6.77 -25.33 0.51
CA ALA A 254 -7.93 -25.36 -0.39
C ALA A 254 -8.77 -24.08 -0.25
N LEU A 255 -8.88 -23.52 0.96
CA LEU A 255 -9.57 -22.26 1.22
C LEU A 255 -8.84 -21.05 0.61
N ARG A 256 -7.50 -21.04 0.67
CA ARG A 256 -6.66 -20.02 0.02
C ARG A 256 -6.73 -20.10 -1.51
N LEU A 257 -6.83 -21.32 -2.05
CA LEU A 257 -7.04 -21.55 -3.48
C LEU A 257 -8.43 -21.10 -3.95
N LEU A 258 -9.48 -21.28 -3.12
CA LEU A 258 -10.82 -20.78 -3.38
C LEU A 258 -10.84 -19.24 -3.42
N ILE A 259 -10.20 -18.58 -2.47
CA ILE A 259 -10.07 -17.12 -2.44
C ILE A 259 -9.30 -16.62 -3.68
N LEU A 260 -8.20 -17.30 -4.07
CA LEU A 260 -7.46 -16.99 -5.28
C LEU A 260 -8.29 -17.27 -6.55
N LYS A 261 -9.10 -18.33 -6.57
CA LYS A 261 -10.01 -18.67 -7.67
C LYS A 261 -11.12 -17.63 -7.82
N ASP A 262 -11.72 -17.17 -6.73
CA ASP A 262 -12.74 -16.12 -6.74
C ASP A 262 -12.14 -14.77 -7.18
N THR A 263 -10.93 -14.44 -6.72
CA THR A 263 -10.17 -13.28 -7.20
C THR A 263 -9.82 -13.42 -8.69
N PHE A 264 -9.46 -14.61 -9.15
CA PHE A 264 -9.17 -14.90 -10.54
C PHE A 264 -10.43 -14.82 -11.42
N MET A 265 -11.58 -15.30 -10.95
CA MET A 265 -12.86 -15.19 -11.65
C MET A 265 -13.29 -13.73 -11.81
N ILE A 266 -13.18 -12.92 -10.78
CA ILE A 266 -13.47 -11.47 -10.81
C ILE A 266 -12.55 -10.76 -11.82
N LEU A 267 -11.26 -11.15 -11.89
CA LEU A 267 -10.29 -10.58 -12.83
C LEU A 267 -10.58 -11.01 -14.28
N THR A 268 -10.98 -12.25 -14.51
CA THR A 268 -11.31 -12.74 -15.86
C THR A 268 -12.65 -12.20 -16.36
N GLU A 269 -13.63 -11.95 -15.49
CA GLU A 269 -14.89 -11.28 -15.85
C GLU A 269 -14.69 -9.80 -16.21
N SER A 270 -13.67 -9.17 -15.66
CA SER A 270 -13.29 -7.78 -15.96
C SER A 270 -12.37 -7.65 -17.19
N MET A 271 -11.87 -8.76 -17.77
CA MET A 271 -11.03 -8.76 -18.97
C MET A 271 -11.87 -8.76 -20.26
N PRO A 272 -11.45 -8.03 -21.29
CA PRO A 272 -12.06 -8.10 -22.62
C PRO A 272 -12.00 -9.54 -23.18
N ARG A 273 -13.13 -10.06 -23.70
CA ARG A 273 -13.27 -11.46 -24.16
C ARG A 273 -12.28 -11.89 -25.24
N ASN A 274 -11.66 -10.97 -25.95
CA ASN A 274 -10.67 -11.22 -27.00
C ASN A 274 -9.27 -11.63 -26.49
N LEU A 275 -9.02 -11.57 -25.19
CA LEU A 275 -7.75 -11.98 -24.57
C LEU A 275 -7.78 -13.38 -23.95
N LEU A 276 -8.95 -14.04 -23.93
CA LEU A 276 -9.13 -15.39 -23.39
C LEU A 276 -9.01 -16.50 -24.47
N SER A 277 -8.78 -16.14 -25.73
CA SER A 277 -8.77 -17.06 -26.88
C SER A 277 -7.43 -17.20 -27.62
N SER A 278 -6.33 -16.77 -26.98
CA SER A 278 -4.97 -16.94 -27.54
C SER A 278 -4.09 -17.88 -26.72
#